data_679a5af0818553bf423b75306b76c861
#
_entry.id   679a5af0818553bf423b75306b76c861
#
_cell.length_a   1.000
_cell.length_b   1.000
_cell.length_c   1.000
_cell.angle_alpha   90.00
_cell.angle_beta   90.00
_cell.angle_gamma   90.00
#
_symmetry.space_group_name_H-M   'P 1'
#
loop_
_entity.id
_entity.type
_entity.pdbx_description
1 polymer ?
#
loop_
_entity_poly.entity_id
_entity_poly.type
_entity_poly.pdbx_seq_one_letter_code
_entity_poly.pdbx_strand_id
1 'polypeptide(L)'
;LQEVVSIQEVLMAQQELATIQVSKEVRGYILDLVQATRDSQNIELGISTRGAIAIMRASQGMAGVKGRTYVIPEDVVSIFEDVVAHRIVLKDSTINNTHEVTKQILHSVSVPK
;
A
#
# COMPACT_ATOMS: atom_id res chain seq x y z
N LEU A 1 -5.09 -6.49 -28.99
CA LEU A 1 -5.36 -6.37 -28.42
C LEU A 1 -5.87 -6.22 -27.87
N GLN A 2 -6.06 -6.29 -27.67
CA GLN A 2 -6.50 -6.15 -27.10
C GLN A 2 -7.28 -5.99 -26.43
N GLU A 3 -7.30 -6.43 -25.94
CA GLU A 3 -8.28 -6.32 -25.29
C GLU A 3 -8.48 -5.17 -24.61
N VAL A 4 -9.21 -4.49 -24.79
CA VAL A 4 -9.40 -3.21 -24.18
C VAL A 4 -10.51 -3.32 -23.16
N VAL A 5 -10.20 -3.03 -21.93
CA VAL A 5 -11.21 -2.95 -20.87
C VAL A 5 -12.10 -1.76 -21.19
N SER A 6 -13.40 -1.95 -21.26
CA SER A 6 -14.32 -0.86 -21.56
C SER A 6 -14.36 0.14 -20.41
N ILE A 7 -14.80 1.36 -20.72
CA ILE A 7 -14.99 2.40 -19.71
C ILE A 7 -15.97 1.94 -18.63
N GLN A 8 -17.05 1.25 -19.05
CA GLN A 8 -18.03 0.74 -18.10
C GLN A 8 -17.41 -0.26 -17.14
N GLU A 9 -16.55 -1.15 -17.64
CA GLU A 9 -15.87 -2.12 -16.79
C GLU A 9 -14.95 -1.44 -15.78
N VAL A 10 -14.25 -0.39 -16.21
CA VAL A 10 -13.38 0.39 -15.30
C VAL A 10 -14.22 1.05 -14.22
N LEU A 11 -15.35 1.67 -14.59
CA LEU A 11 -16.22 2.33 -13.62
C LEU A 11 -16.81 1.33 -12.63
N MET A 12 -17.22 0.16 -13.12
CA MET A 12 -17.76 -0.90 -12.26
C MET A 12 -16.69 -1.39 -11.28
N ALA A 13 -15.47 -1.59 -11.76
CA ALA A 13 -14.37 -2.01 -10.89
C ALA A 13 -14.09 -0.96 -9.82
N GLN A 14 -14.11 0.33 -10.16
CA GLN A 14 -13.92 1.39 -9.19
C GLN A 14 -15.04 1.42 -8.15
N GLN A 15 -16.27 1.19 -8.56
CA GLN A 15 -17.41 1.12 -7.64
C GLN A 15 -17.29 -0.07 -6.71
N GLU A 16 -16.85 -1.22 -7.22
CA GLU A 16 -16.65 -2.40 -6.40
C GLU A 16 -15.57 -2.17 -5.35
N LEU A 17 -14.45 -1.52 -5.73
CA LEU A 17 -13.40 -1.19 -4.77
C LEU A 17 -13.93 -0.24 -3.69
N ALA A 18 -14.78 0.70 -4.06
CA ALA A 18 -15.34 1.65 -3.10
C ALA A 18 -16.23 0.96 -2.05
N THR A 19 -16.78 -0.23 -2.37
CA THR A 19 -17.60 -0.98 -1.41
C THR A 19 -16.77 -1.83 -0.47
N ILE A 20 -15.48 -2.03 -0.76
CA ILE A 20 -14.61 -2.82 0.10
C ILE A 20 -14.21 -1.98 1.31
N GLN A 21 -14.55 -2.45 2.49
CA GLN A 21 -14.38 -1.69 3.72
C GLN A 21 -12.95 -1.73 4.23
N VAL A 22 -12.51 -0.61 4.77
CA VAL A 22 -11.22 -0.49 5.45
C VAL A 22 -11.53 -0.07 6.87
N SER A 23 -11.26 -0.94 7.84
CA SER A 23 -11.54 -0.65 9.23
C SER A 23 -10.64 0.46 9.75
N LYS A 24 -11.02 1.03 10.89
CA LYS A 24 -10.21 2.05 11.56
C LYS A 24 -8.82 1.49 11.89
N GLU A 25 -8.76 0.24 12.33
CA GLU A 25 -7.50 -0.42 12.69
C GLU A 25 -6.57 -0.56 11.50
N VAL A 26 -7.11 -0.98 10.35
CA VAL A 26 -6.32 -1.13 9.13
C VAL A 26 -5.88 0.24 8.61
N ARG A 27 -6.75 1.25 8.66
CA ARG A 27 -6.36 2.61 8.27
C ARG A 27 -5.24 3.13 9.15
N GLY A 28 -5.33 2.88 10.45
CA GLY A 28 -4.27 3.25 11.38
C GLY A 28 -2.97 2.56 11.05
N TYR A 29 -3.03 1.30 10.69
CA TYR A 29 -1.85 0.54 10.29
C TYR A 29 -1.19 1.15 9.05
N ILE A 30 -1.99 1.49 8.04
CA ILE A 30 -1.46 2.14 6.82
C ILE A 30 -0.79 3.46 7.18
N LEU A 31 -1.43 4.28 8.02
CA LEU A 31 -0.86 5.55 8.44
C LEU A 31 0.44 5.37 9.22
N ASP A 32 0.50 4.36 10.08
CA ASP A 32 1.72 4.06 10.83
C ASP A 32 2.86 3.64 9.89
N LEU A 33 2.55 2.85 8.86
CA LEU A 33 3.54 2.48 7.85
C LEU A 33 4.04 3.71 7.09
N VAL A 34 3.13 4.60 6.69
CA VAL A 34 3.48 5.83 6.00
C VAL A 34 4.38 6.70 6.88
N GLN A 35 4.02 6.85 8.14
CA GLN A 35 4.82 7.63 9.08
C GLN A 35 6.21 7.00 9.27
N ALA A 36 6.28 5.67 9.34
CA ALA A 36 7.55 4.96 9.47
C ALA A 36 8.46 5.25 8.27
N THR A 37 7.91 5.38 7.06
CA THR A 37 8.73 5.73 5.90
C THR A 37 9.29 7.15 6.02
N ARG A 38 8.54 8.06 6.64
CA ARG A 38 9.00 9.44 6.83
C ARG A 38 10.05 9.54 7.92
N ASP A 39 9.98 8.67 8.91
CA ASP A 39 10.89 8.68 10.06
C ASP A 39 12.14 7.83 9.86
N SER A 40 12.18 7.04 8.80
CA SER A 40 13.29 6.10 8.57
C SER A 40 14.58 6.84 8.25
N GLN A 41 15.67 6.42 8.88
CA GLN A 41 17.00 6.95 8.61
C GLN A 41 17.52 6.55 7.24
N ASN A 42 16.93 5.52 6.63
CA ASN A 42 17.35 5.02 5.33
C ASN A 42 16.59 5.63 4.17
N ILE A 43 15.59 6.45 4.46
CA ILE A 43 14.73 7.06 3.45
C ILE A 43 14.90 8.58 3.51
N GLU A 44 15.26 9.16 2.36
CA GLU A 44 15.40 10.60 2.26
C GLU A 44 14.05 11.27 2.08
N LEU A 45 13.19 10.67 1.26
CA LEU A 45 11.85 11.17 1.00
C LEU A 45 10.85 10.05 1.18
N GLY A 46 9.99 10.16 2.18
CA GLY A 46 8.98 9.16 2.50
C GLY A 46 7.71 9.30 1.67
N ILE A 47 6.71 8.52 2.03
CA ILE A 47 5.46 8.43 1.29
C ILE A 47 4.61 9.68 1.51
N SER A 48 4.08 10.23 0.41
CA SER A 48 3.15 11.34 0.42
C SER A 48 1.73 10.88 0.75
N THR A 49 0.82 11.84 0.94
CA THR A 49 -0.61 11.56 1.13
C THR A 49 -1.17 10.77 -0.06
N ARG A 50 -0.74 11.10 -1.29
CA ARG A 50 -1.15 10.35 -2.47
C ARG A 50 -0.69 8.90 -2.40
N GLY A 51 0.52 8.69 -1.91
CA GLY A 51 1.04 7.34 -1.70
C GLY A 51 0.24 6.56 -0.68
N ALA A 52 -0.19 7.22 0.40
CA ALA A 52 -1.04 6.59 1.41
C ALA A 52 -2.38 6.13 0.80
N ILE A 53 -2.98 6.98 -0.03
CA ILE A 53 -4.23 6.63 -0.73
C ILE A 53 -3.99 5.46 -1.68
N ALA A 54 -2.84 5.45 -2.37
CA ALA A 54 -2.50 4.35 -3.28
C ALA A 54 -2.37 3.03 -2.52
N ILE A 55 -1.77 3.04 -1.33
CA ILE A 55 -1.66 1.84 -0.49
C ILE A 55 -3.05 1.34 -0.11
N MET A 56 -3.94 2.25 0.30
CA MET A 56 -5.29 1.88 0.69
C MET A 56 -6.05 1.24 -0.48
N ARG A 57 -6.00 1.87 -1.65
CA ARG A 57 -6.70 1.37 -2.83
C ARG A 57 -6.14 0.03 -3.31
N ALA A 58 -4.83 -0.12 -3.30
CA ALA A 58 -4.20 -1.39 -3.68
C ALA A 58 -4.58 -2.49 -2.70
N SER A 59 -4.67 -2.17 -1.41
CA SER A 59 -5.10 -3.12 -0.39
C SER A 59 -6.56 -3.55 -0.60
N GLN A 60 -7.43 -2.60 -0.97
CA GLN A 60 -8.82 -2.91 -1.32
C GLN A 60 -8.88 -3.83 -2.54
N GLY A 61 -8.05 -3.55 -3.55
CA GLY A 61 -7.95 -4.41 -4.74
C GLY A 61 -7.53 -5.83 -4.38
N MET A 62 -6.55 -5.96 -3.50
CA MET A 62 -6.08 -7.28 -3.06
C MET A 62 -7.19 -8.04 -2.32
N ALA A 63 -7.91 -7.38 -1.43
CA ALA A 63 -9.03 -8.00 -0.73
C ALA A 63 -10.10 -8.47 -1.72
N GLY A 64 -10.42 -7.64 -2.71
CA GLY A 64 -11.40 -7.97 -3.73
C GLY A 64 -10.99 -9.18 -4.57
N VAL A 65 -9.72 -9.25 -4.96
CA VAL A 65 -9.20 -10.40 -5.71
C VAL A 65 -9.36 -11.69 -4.91
N LYS A 66 -9.23 -11.60 -3.60
CA LYS A 66 -9.38 -12.76 -2.71
C LYS A 66 -10.83 -13.02 -2.31
N GLY A 67 -11.76 -12.27 -2.87
CA GLY A 67 -13.20 -12.46 -2.63
C GLY A 67 -13.72 -11.89 -1.33
N ARG A 68 -12.97 -11.00 -0.69
CA ARG A 68 -13.43 -10.36 0.55
C ARG A 68 -14.00 -8.98 0.28
N THR A 69 -14.89 -8.55 1.17
CA THR A 69 -15.47 -7.21 1.12
C THR A 69 -14.85 -6.28 2.16
N TYR A 70 -13.75 -6.70 2.76
CA TYR A 70 -13.04 -5.91 3.75
C TYR A 70 -11.54 -6.20 3.65
N VAL A 71 -10.73 -5.20 3.99
CA VAL A 71 -9.27 -5.30 3.97
C VAL A 71 -8.78 -5.88 5.30
N ILE A 72 -7.81 -6.78 5.23
CA ILE A 72 -7.08 -7.26 6.41
C ILE A 72 -5.63 -6.78 6.31
N PRO A 73 -4.89 -6.74 7.44
CA PRO A 73 -3.51 -6.25 7.40
C PRO A 73 -2.61 -7.00 6.42
N GLU A 74 -2.85 -8.30 6.20
CA GLU A 74 -2.07 -9.08 5.23
C GLU A 74 -2.20 -8.52 3.81
N ASP A 75 -3.34 -7.94 3.47
CA ASP A 75 -3.52 -7.30 2.16
C ASP A 75 -2.57 -6.13 2.02
N VAL A 76 -2.44 -5.33 3.07
CA VAL A 76 -1.52 -4.19 3.09
C VAL A 76 -0.08 -4.67 2.92
N VAL A 77 0.30 -5.67 3.69
CA VAL A 77 1.67 -6.22 3.64
C VAL A 77 2.00 -6.71 2.22
N SER A 78 1.05 -7.40 1.59
CA SER A 78 1.30 -8.03 0.29
C SER A 78 1.51 -7.02 -0.84
N ILE A 79 0.93 -5.81 -0.73
CA ILE A 79 1.06 -4.80 -1.79
C ILE A 79 2.07 -3.69 -1.43
N PHE A 80 2.53 -3.66 -0.20
CA PHE A 80 3.27 -2.51 0.32
C PHE A 80 4.53 -2.22 -0.48
N GLU A 81 5.38 -3.21 -0.70
CA GLU A 81 6.64 -3.01 -1.40
C GLU A 81 6.41 -2.49 -2.82
N ASP A 82 5.48 -3.09 -3.55
CA ASP A 82 5.23 -2.72 -4.94
C ASP A 82 4.72 -1.29 -5.07
N VAL A 83 3.83 -0.88 -4.17
CA VAL A 83 3.27 0.47 -4.20
C VAL A 83 4.33 1.50 -3.77
N VAL A 84 5.14 1.15 -2.79
CA VAL A 84 6.08 2.07 -2.15
C VAL A 84 7.35 2.25 -2.98
N ALA A 85 7.76 1.22 -3.72
CA ALA A 85 9.05 1.18 -4.41
C ALA A 85 9.32 2.41 -5.29
N HIS A 86 8.28 2.96 -5.92
CA HIS A 86 8.40 4.11 -6.80
C HIS A 86 7.98 5.42 -6.14
N ARG A 87 7.75 5.41 -4.83
CA ARG A 87 7.22 6.57 -4.10
C ARG A 87 8.10 7.06 -2.97
N ILE A 88 9.25 6.42 -2.78
CA ILE A 88 10.23 6.83 -1.77
C ILE A 88 11.57 7.06 -2.44
N VAL A 89 12.38 7.90 -1.81
CA VAL A 89 13.77 8.13 -2.24
C VAL A 89 14.66 7.66 -1.10
N LEU A 90 15.55 6.71 -1.39
CA LEU A 90 16.46 6.17 -0.40
C LEU A 90 17.66 7.08 -0.21
N LYS A 91 18.13 7.17 1.03
CA LYS A 91 19.46 7.73 1.30
C LYS A 91 20.46 6.68 0.88
N ASP A 92 21.48 7.09 0.14
CA ASP A 92 22.58 6.21 -0.25
C ASP A 92 22.09 4.89 -0.86
N SER A 93 21.60 4.99 -2.09
CA SER A 93 21.10 3.84 -2.83
C SER A 93 22.16 2.80 -3.18
N THR A 94 23.45 3.11 -2.95
CA THR A 94 24.52 2.13 -3.13
C THR A 94 24.60 1.13 -1.99
N ILE A 95 24.12 1.53 -0.81
CA ILE A 95 24.11 0.68 0.39
C ILE A 95 22.73 0.12 0.65
N ASN A 96 21.69 0.97 0.50
CA ASN A 96 20.32 0.60 0.78
C ASN A 96 19.59 0.20 -0.48
N ASN A 97 18.81 -0.88 -0.42
CA ASN A 97 17.92 -1.22 -1.52
C ASN A 97 16.47 -1.21 -1.03
N THR A 98 15.56 -1.00 -1.97
CA THR A 98 14.14 -0.81 -1.67
C THR A 98 13.55 -2.01 -0.93
N HIS A 99 13.88 -3.22 -1.38
CA HIS A 99 13.33 -4.44 -0.75
C HIS A 99 13.72 -4.53 0.73
N GLU A 100 14.98 -4.32 1.04
CA GLU A 100 15.45 -4.39 2.43
C GLU A 100 14.83 -3.30 3.29
N VAL A 101 14.74 -2.09 2.76
CA VAL A 101 14.19 -0.96 3.51
C VAL A 101 12.70 -1.15 3.77
N THR A 102 11.93 -1.58 2.75
CA THR A 102 10.49 -1.82 2.94
C THR A 102 10.25 -2.95 3.93
N LYS A 103 11.09 -3.97 3.90
CA LYS A 103 11.01 -5.07 4.85
C LYS A 103 11.24 -4.58 6.28
N GLN A 104 12.24 -3.72 6.47
CA GLN A 104 12.50 -3.11 7.78
C GLN A 104 11.31 -2.29 8.27
N ILE A 105 10.71 -1.51 7.39
CA ILE A 105 9.54 -0.71 7.72
C ILE A 105 8.39 -1.61 8.17
N LEU A 106 8.10 -2.67 7.42
CA LEU A 106 7.03 -3.60 7.77
C LEU A 106 7.27 -4.25 9.14
N HIS A 107 8.53 -4.59 9.44
CA HIS A 107 8.85 -5.21 10.72
C HIS A 107 8.80 -4.23 11.89
N SER A 108 8.96 -2.94 11.62
CA SER A 108 9.02 -1.92 12.67
C SER A 108 7.65 -1.48 13.16
N VAL A 109 6.59 -1.81 12.44
CA VAL A 109 5.23 -1.36 12.75
C VAL A 109 4.39 -2.55 13.20
N SER A 110 3.71 -2.38 14.34
CA SER A 110 2.86 -3.44 14.88
C SER A 110 1.64 -3.66 14.01
N VAL A 111 1.36 -4.93 13.71
CA VAL A 111 0.18 -5.31 12.94
C VAL A 111 -1.03 -5.33 13.87
N PRO A 112 -2.16 -4.70 13.50
CA PRO A 112 -3.36 -4.75 14.33
C PRO A 112 -3.92 -6.17 14.40
N LYS A 113 -4.51 -6.50 15.53
CA LYS A 113 -5.08 -7.83 15.76
C LYS A 113 -6.51 -7.92 15.25
#